data_308987e3827c7bada6baa443abbef717
#
_entry.id   308987e3827c7bada6baa443abbef717
#
_cell.length_a   1.000
_cell.length_b   1.000
_cell.length_c   1.000
_cell.angle_alpha   90.00
_cell.angle_beta   90.00
_cell.angle_gamma   90.00
#
_symmetry.space_group_name_H-M   'P 1'
#
loop_
_entity.id
_entity.type
_entity.pdbx_description
1 polymer ?
#
loop_
_entity_poly.entity_id
_entity_poly.type
_entity_poly.pdbx_seq_one_letter_code
_entity_poly.pdbx_strand_id
1 'polypeptide(L)'
;MGWYDEESDMRTTWHTDKKYIYDMYKASMIRAKKYGYGIRFYGDSLSIKELDGYYDSCICIDNIQFELLDDLKIWIHKNNDLDCVTFDGDIILTNKLKLPPNTDDAWFEYKETKKGGPLSKKFDMQNGYNTMLDIFKDADTEKYIPEFSYHNMVAWNVGFIKFNNQKTKDILLDGYYELKDFYLNKIDTSFEFRKKGMLPSLIVCQYHFGNLITYHKLKASALKSLNHKTYDHWVGEIKFMEGCKDVVKSILDGDNKFRMI
;
A
#
# COMPACT_ATOMS: atom_id res chain seq x y z
N MET A 1 -6.46 4.53 2.35
CA MET A 1 -7.52 4.52 1.34
C MET A 1 -8.11 3.13 1.22
N GLY A 2 -9.41 2.98 1.40
CA GLY A 2 -10.09 1.71 1.18
C GLY A 2 -10.91 1.83 -0.09
N TRP A 3 -10.59 1.10 -1.11
CA TRP A 3 -11.53 0.85 -2.18
C TRP A 3 -12.48 -0.26 -1.74
N TYR A 4 -13.77 -0.06 -1.89
CA TYR A 4 -14.81 -0.95 -1.43
C TYR A 4 -15.67 -1.42 -2.60
N ASP A 5 -15.78 -2.73 -2.78
CA ASP A 5 -16.68 -3.38 -3.72
C ASP A 5 -17.54 -4.39 -2.96
N GLU A 6 -18.85 -4.27 -2.99
CA GLU A 6 -19.77 -5.11 -2.23
C GLU A 6 -19.78 -6.57 -2.69
N GLU A 7 -19.31 -6.86 -3.89
CA GLU A 7 -19.37 -8.19 -4.49
C GLU A 7 -18.10 -9.04 -4.31
N SER A 8 -17.00 -8.49 -3.82
CA SER A 8 -15.75 -9.24 -3.72
C SER A 8 -15.56 -9.88 -2.34
N ASP A 9 -15.51 -11.21 -2.31
CA ASP A 9 -15.31 -12.07 -1.12
C ASP A 9 -13.99 -11.83 -0.35
N MET A 10 -13.04 -11.08 -0.93
CA MET A 10 -11.77 -10.71 -0.28
C MET A 10 -11.94 -9.80 0.93
N ARG A 11 -13.16 -9.31 1.16
CA ARG A 11 -13.49 -8.27 2.13
C ARG A 11 -14.37 -8.74 3.27
N THR A 12 -14.67 -10.02 3.34
CA THR A 12 -15.56 -10.56 4.37
C THR A 12 -15.06 -10.25 5.79
N THR A 13 -13.76 -10.13 5.99
CA THR A 13 -13.18 -9.71 7.28
C THR A 13 -13.16 -8.20 7.49
N TRP A 14 -13.26 -7.40 6.43
CA TRP A 14 -13.24 -5.93 6.52
C TRP A 14 -14.65 -5.32 6.59
N HIS A 15 -15.67 -6.15 6.34
CA HIS A 15 -17.07 -5.74 6.24
C HIS A 15 -17.80 -5.57 7.55
N THR A 16 -17.29 -6.14 8.62
CA THR A 16 -18.04 -6.24 9.87
C THR A 16 -18.21 -4.91 10.60
N ASP A 17 -17.37 -3.89 10.30
CA ASP A 17 -17.46 -2.59 10.96
C ASP A 17 -17.08 -1.41 10.03
N LYS A 18 -17.94 -1.16 9.03
CA LYS A 18 -17.77 -0.02 8.08
C LYS A 18 -17.57 1.31 8.81
N LYS A 19 -18.33 1.54 9.88
CA LYS A 19 -18.25 2.75 10.67
C LYS A 19 -16.85 2.92 11.24
N TYR A 20 -16.30 1.88 11.82
CA TYR A 20 -14.95 1.92 12.39
C TYR A 20 -13.88 2.21 11.32
N ILE A 21 -14.00 1.66 10.11
CA ILE A 21 -13.07 1.96 9.01
C ILE A 21 -13.08 3.46 8.67
N TYR A 22 -14.25 4.07 8.55
CA TYR A 22 -14.34 5.51 8.33
C TYR A 22 -13.78 6.30 9.52
N ASP A 23 -14.06 5.89 10.74
CA ASP A 23 -13.54 6.52 11.95
C ASP A 23 -11.99 6.44 12.02
N MET A 24 -11.41 5.32 11.59
CA MET A 24 -9.97 5.16 11.47
C MET A 24 -9.38 6.09 10.40
N TYR A 25 -10.03 6.22 9.23
CA TYR A 25 -9.60 7.17 8.20
C TYR A 25 -9.69 8.62 8.68
N LYS A 26 -10.77 9.00 9.39
CA LYS A 26 -10.89 10.31 10.02
C LYS A 26 -9.74 10.56 10.99
N ALA A 27 -9.45 9.60 11.85
CA ALA A 27 -8.33 9.69 12.79
C ALA A 27 -6.98 9.86 12.10
N SER A 28 -6.72 9.10 11.01
CA SER A 28 -5.53 9.24 10.18
C SER A 28 -5.41 10.67 9.59
N MET A 29 -6.51 11.19 9.01
CA MET A 29 -6.56 12.53 8.42
C MET A 29 -6.37 13.63 9.46
N ILE A 30 -7.02 13.53 10.64
CA ILE A 30 -6.83 14.46 11.76
C ILE A 30 -5.36 14.51 12.14
N ARG A 31 -4.71 13.35 12.25
CA ARG A 31 -3.30 13.29 12.63
C ARG A 31 -2.39 13.86 11.55
N ALA A 32 -2.65 13.59 10.27
CA ALA A 32 -1.89 14.17 9.18
C ALA A 32 -2.02 15.70 9.17
N LYS A 33 -3.23 16.25 9.26
CA LYS A 33 -3.47 17.71 9.34
C LYS A 33 -2.77 18.34 10.55
N LYS A 34 -2.79 17.68 11.72
CA LYS A 34 -2.09 18.16 12.92
C LYS A 34 -0.61 18.40 12.67
N TYR A 35 0.03 17.61 11.81
CA TYR A 35 1.44 17.76 11.47
C TYR A 35 1.71 18.60 10.22
N GLY A 36 0.68 19.30 9.71
CA GLY A 36 0.78 20.26 8.62
C GLY A 36 0.77 19.65 7.23
N TYR A 37 0.23 18.43 7.06
CA TYR A 37 0.05 17.83 5.75
C TYR A 37 -1.29 18.23 5.14
N GLY A 38 -1.28 18.66 3.87
CA GLY A 38 -2.48 18.79 3.05
C GLY A 38 -2.97 17.41 2.61
N ILE A 39 -4.28 17.20 2.58
CA ILE A 39 -4.89 15.92 2.27
C ILE A 39 -5.76 16.04 1.02
N ARG A 40 -5.42 15.24 0.00
CA ARG A 40 -6.32 14.97 -1.14
C ARG A 40 -6.85 13.55 -1.02
N PHE A 41 -8.15 13.42 -0.92
CA PHE A 41 -8.81 12.14 -0.81
C PHE A 41 -9.27 11.63 -2.17
N TYR A 42 -9.06 10.35 -2.45
CA TYR A 42 -9.57 9.65 -3.63
C TYR A 42 -10.49 8.55 -3.15
N GLY A 43 -11.75 8.60 -3.54
CA GLY A 43 -12.75 7.64 -3.07
C GLY A 43 -14.01 7.64 -3.92
N ASP A 44 -14.87 6.67 -3.67
CA ASP A 44 -16.22 6.65 -4.19
C ASP A 44 -17.09 7.77 -3.56
N SER A 45 -18.25 8.05 -4.18
CA SER A 45 -19.16 9.09 -3.72
C SER A 45 -19.59 8.92 -2.27
N LEU A 46 -19.77 7.69 -1.81
CA LEU A 46 -20.17 7.39 -0.43
C LEU A 46 -19.03 7.73 0.53
N SER A 47 -17.83 7.25 0.25
CA SER A 47 -16.65 7.53 1.08
C SER A 47 -16.32 9.02 1.14
N ILE A 48 -16.47 9.75 0.02
CA ILE A 48 -16.30 11.20 -0.02
C ILE A 48 -17.28 11.87 0.92
N LYS A 49 -18.55 11.48 0.90
CA LYS A 49 -19.60 12.03 1.77
C LYS A 49 -19.34 11.73 3.24
N GLU A 50 -18.96 10.49 3.57
CA GLU A 50 -18.70 10.05 4.96
C GLU A 50 -17.46 10.71 5.58
N LEU A 51 -16.50 11.12 4.75
CA LEU A 51 -15.25 11.73 5.17
C LEU A 51 -15.20 13.24 4.92
N ASP A 52 -16.33 13.84 4.58
CA ASP A 52 -16.42 15.29 4.36
C ASP A 52 -15.94 16.09 5.60
N GLY A 53 -15.21 17.17 5.34
CA GLY A 53 -14.58 17.99 6.38
C GLY A 53 -13.22 17.49 6.89
N TYR A 54 -12.83 16.27 6.57
CA TYR A 54 -11.54 15.70 7.01
C TYR A 54 -10.42 15.84 5.98
N TYR A 55 -10.71 16.04 4.70
CA TYR A 55 -9.75 16.31 3.63
C TYR A 55 -9.80 17.78 3.18
N ASP A 56 -8.80 18.21 2.41
CA ASP A 56 -8.74 19.56 1.85
C ASP A 56 -9.27 19.61 0.42
N SER A 57 -9.16 18.48 -0.30
CA SER A 57 -9.76 18.26 -1.61
C SER A 57 -10.06 16.79 -1.82
N CYS A 58 -10.98 16.47 -2.73
CA CYS A 58 -11.28 15.09 -3.10
C CYS A 58 -11.39 14.90 -4.60
N ILE A 59 -11.23 13.66 -5.03
CA ILE A 59 -11.47 13.21 -6.40
C ILE A 59 -12.36 11.98 -6.33
N CYS A 60 -13.52 12.05 -6.99
CA CYS A 60 -14.44 10.93 -7.12
C CYS A 60 -13.93 9.94 -8.16
N ILE A 61 -13.93 8.66 -7.81
CA ILE A 61 -13.42 7.57 -8.64
C ILE A 61 -14.49 6.52 -9.00
N ASP A 62 -15.76 6.84 -8.86
CA ASP A 62 -16.89 5.93 -9.15
C ASP A 62 -16.85 5.31 -10.56
N ASN A 63 -16.30 6.03 -11.52
CA ASN A 63 -16.23 5.62 -12.92
C ASN A 63 -14.91 4.90 -13.26
N ILE A 64 -14.07 4.57 -12.27
CA ILE A 64 -12.78 3.93 -12.48
C ILE A 64 -12.86 2.51 -11.93
N GLN A 65 -12.64 1.53 -12.80
CA GLN A 65 -12.54 0.13 -12.37
C GLN A 65 -11.11 -0.21 -11.95
N PHE A 66 -11.00 -0.87 -10.81
CA PHE A 66 -9.76 -1.39 -10.26
C PHE A 66 -9.89 -2.89 -10.07
N GLU A 67 -8.99 -3.67 -10.66
CA GLU A 67 -8.99 -5.13 -10.56
C GLU A 67 -8.16 -5.63 -9.37
N LEU A 68 -7.12 -4.86 -9.01
CA LEU A 68 -6.23 -5.20 -7.91
C LEU A 68 -6.29 -4.15 -6.78
N LEU A 69 -6.01 -4.58 -5.56
CA LEU A 69 -6.10 -3.73 -4.36
C LEU A 69 -5.21 -2.49 -4.45
N ASP A 70 -4.02 -2.60 -5.04
CA ASP A 70 -3.06 -1.49 -5.14
C ASP A 70 -3.29 -0.61 -6.38
N ASP A 71 -4.20 -0.97 -7.30
CA ASP A 71 -4.49 -0.21 -8.52
C ASP A 71 -4.76 1.26 -8.26
N LEU A 72 -5.52 1.56 -7.23
CA LEU A 72 -5.84 2.96 -6.88
C LEU A 72 -4.58 3.76 -6.57
N LYS A 73 -3.65 3.21 -5.80
CA LYS A 73 -2.39 3.91 -5.46
C LYS A 73 -1.55 4.15 -6.71
N ILE A 74 -1.45 3.13 -7.54
CA ILE A 74 -0.70 3.20 -8.80
C ILE A 74 -1.34 4.22 -9.75
N TRP A 75 -2.68 4.18 -9.87
CA TRP A 75 -3.43 5.15 -10.67
C TRP A 75 -3.25 6.58 -10.16
N ILE A 76 -3.26 6.79 -8.84
CA ILE A 76 -3.00 8.11 -8.23
C ILE A 76 -1.62 8.60 -8.66
N HIS A 77 -0.58 7.80 -8.54
CA HIS A 77 0.76 8.20 -8.94
C HIS A 77 0.88 8.43 -10.46
N LYS A 78 0.17 7.65 -11.28
CA LYS A 78 0.16 7.86 -12.74
C LYS A 78 -0.42 9.21 -13.14
N ASN A 79 -1.44 9.67 -12.41
CA ASN A 79 -2.21 10.88 -12.74
C ASN A 79 -1.85 12.11 -11.90
N ASN A 80 -0.76 12.08 -11.14
CA ASN A 80 -0.29 13.21 -10.35
C ASN A 80 1.22 13.43 -10.54
N ASP A 81 1.67 14.63 -10.19
CA ASP A 81 3.08 15.01 -10.24
C ASP A 81 3.94 14.28 -9.19
N LEU A 82 5.26 14.47 -9.26
CA LEU A 82 6.23 13.85 -8.35
C LEU A 82 6.07 14.30 -6.89
N ASP A 83 5.42 15.42 -6.64
CA ASP A 83 5.13 15.88 -5.27
C ASP A 83 4.03 15.08 -4.58
N CYS A 84 3.33 14.22 -5.34
CA CYS A 84 2.32 13.33 -4.79
C CYS A 84 2.97 12.26 -3.89
N VAL A 85 2.37 12.11 -2.72
CA VAL A 85 2.66 11.02 -1.78
C VAL A 85 1.38 10.26 -1.53
N THR A 86 1.38 8.94 -1.73
CA THR A 86 0.26 8.11 -1.27
C THR A 86 0.52 7.59 0.13
N PHE A 87 -0.57 7.43 0.88
CA PHE A 87 -0.53 7.10 2.29
C PHE A 87 -1.78 6.29 2.65
N ASP A 88 -1.61 5.13 3.28
CA ASP A 88 -2.74 4.29 3.66
C ASP A 88 -3.58 4.92 4.78
N GLY A 89 -4.89 4.76 4.69
CA GLY A 89 -5.83 5.31 5.66
C GLY A 89 -5.76 4.67 7.05
N ASP A 90 -5.07 3.54 7.19
CA ASP A 90 -4.80 2.85 8.45
C ASP A 90 -3.40 3.15 9.02
N ILE A 91 -2.75 4.18 8.51
CA ILE A 91 -1.52 4.73 9.08
C ILE A 91 -1.88 5.92 9.98
N ILE A 92 -1.53 5.84 11.26
CA ILE A 92 -1.77 6.88 12.26
C ILE A 92 -0.46 7.59 12.61
N LEU A 93 -0.35 8.88 12.26
CA LEU A 93 0.82 9.67 12.61
C LEU A 93 0.83 10.03 14.09
N THR A 94 1.95 9.81 14.73
CA THR A 94 2.20 10.21 16.12
C THR A 94 3.12 11.41 16.23
N ASN A 95 3.88 11.66 15.14
CA ASN A 95 4.75 12.81 15.00
C ASN A 95 4.88 13.21 13.53
N LYS A 96 5.51 14.37 13.26
CA LYS A 96 5.86 14.78 11.90
C LYS A 96 6.85 13.78 11.30
N LEU A 97 6.57 13.32 10.08
CA LEU A 97 7.47 12.40 9.38
C LEU A 97 8.81 13.06 9.05
N LYS A 98 9.88 12.32 9.27
CA LYS A 98 11.19 12.65 8.73
C LYS A 98 11.26 12.06 7.32
N LEU A 99 11.27 12.89 6.33
CA LEU A 99 11.38 12.46 4.94
C LEU A 99 12.84 12.15 4.61
N PRO A 100 13.14 11.06 3.89
CA PRO A 100 14.48 10.79 3.39
C PRO A 100 14.97 11.91 2.48
N PRO A 101 16.29 12.04 2.25
CA PRO A 101 16.81 12.95 1.25
C PRO A 101 16.26 12.65 -0.15
N ASN A 102 16.02 13.69 -0.97
CA ASN A 102 15.56 13.52 -2.36
C ASN A 102 16.65 12.94 -3.30
N THR A 103 17.72 12.41 -2.74
CA THR A 103 18.78 11.72 -3.49
C THR A 103 18.45 10.28 -3.87
N ASP A 104 17.42 9.71 -3.24
CA ASP A 104 16.91 8.39 -3.59
C ASP A 104 15.86 8.53 -4.69
N ASP A 105 15.72 7.50 -5.53
CA ASP A 105 14.81 7.52 -6.66
C ASP A 105 13.34 7.36 -6.25
N ALA A 106 13.11 6.58 -5.20
CA ALA A 106 11.78 6.36 -4.64
C ALA A 106 11.82 6.06 -3.14
N TRP A 107 10.70 6.33 -2.46
CA TRP A 107 10.48 5.97 -1.07
C TRP A 107 9.25 5.09 -0.94
N PHE A 108 9.39 4.08 -0.08
CA PHE A 108 8.33 3.16 0.29
C PHE A 108 8.20 3.12 1.80
N GLU A 109 7.12 2.53 2.32
CA GLU A 109 6.93 2.45 3.76
C GLU A 109 8.04 1.68 4.44
N TYR A 110 8.25 0.43 4.04
CA TYR A 110 9.35 -0.40 4.53
C TYR A 110 9.77 -1.44 3.50
N LYS A 111 11.00 -1.91 3.68
CA LYS A 111 11.61 -2.98 2.89
C LYS A 111 11.40 -4.30 3.61
N GLU A 112 10.83 -5.26 2.91
CA GLU A 112 10.69 -6.61 3.40
C GLU A 112 11.68 -7.54 2.74
N THR A 113 12.30 -8.38 3.55
CA THR A 113 13.24 -9.39 3.09
C THR A 113 12.91 -10.70 3.77
N LYS A 114 13.47 -11.81 3.29
CA LYS A 114 13.35 -13.13 3.94
C LYS A 114 13.65 -13.10 5.44
N LYS A 115 14.54 -12.20 5.88
CA LYS A 115 15.03 -12.15 7.27
C LYS A 115 14.30 -11.14 8.14
N GLY A 116 13.44 -10.29 7.61
CA GLY A 116 12.79 -9.23 8.39
C GLY A 116 11.69 -8.51 7.64
N GLY A 117 10.67 -8.12 8.39
CA GLY A 117 9.49 -7.40 7.93
C GLY A 117 8.23 -8.02 8.52
N PRO A 118 7.13 -7.25 8.65
CA PRO A 118 5.88 -7.76 9.20
C PRO A 118 5.28 -8.90 8.38
N LEU A 119 5.48 -8.89 7.07
CA LEU A 119 4.98 -9.94 6.17
C LEU A 119 5.81 -11.23 6.26
N SER A 120 7.10 -11.16 6.63
CA SER A 120 7.94 -12.35 6.78
C SER A 120 7.44 -13.34 7.82
N LYS A 121 6.59 -12.88 8.75
CA LYS A 121 5.98 -13.72 9.80
C LYS A 121 4.56 -14.18 9.48
N LYS A 122 3.82 -13.46 8.64
CA LYS A 122 2.39 -13.72 8.33
C LYS A 122 2.17 -14.36 6.98
N PHE A 123 3.01 -14.04 6.01
CA PHE A 123 2.91 -14.60 4.67
C PHE A 123 4.06 -15.57 4.47
N ASP A 124 3.71 -16.74 4.01
CA ASP A 124 4.72 -17.70 3.57
C ASP A 124 5.44 -17.13 2.36
N MET A 125 6.57 -16.45 2.64
CA MET A 125 7.43 -15.85 1.62
C MET A 125 7.86 -16.89 0.57
N GLN A 126 7.90 -18.17 0.92
CA GLN A 126 8.19 -19.24 -0.03
C GLN A 126 7.05 -19.43 -1.04
N ASN A 127 5.80 -19.37 -0.58
CA ASN A 127 4.64 -19.47 -1.48
C ASN A 127 4.58 -18.24 -2.40
N GLY A 128 4.88 -17.05 -1.91
CA GLY A 128 4.99 -15.86 -2.72
C GLY A 128 6.02 -15.97 -3.81
N TYR A 129 7.19 -16.43 -3.46
CA TYR A 129 8.26 -16.67 -4.39
C TYR A 129 7.89 -17.73 -5.44
N ASN A 130 7.34 -18.86 -5.04
CA ASN A 130 6.92 -19.92 -5.96
C ASN A 130 5.84 -19.41 -6.93
N THR A 131 4.88 -18.64 -6.41
CA THR A 131 3.82 -18.05 -7.25
C THR A 131 4.42 -17.04 -8.24
N MET A 132 5.36 -16.22 -7.83
CA MET A 132 6.06 -15.33 -8.77
C MET A 132 6.85 -16.10 -9.82
N LEU A 133 7.56 -17.14 -9.44
CA LEU A 133 8.27 -17.99 -10.40
C LEU A 133 7.31 -18.61 -11.41
N ASP A 134 6.16 -19.09 -10.98
CA ASP A 134 5.15 -19.66 -11.88
C ASP A 134 4.56 -18.62 -12.84
N ILE A 135 4.35 -17.40 -12.36
CA ILE A 135 3.90 -16.27 -13.19
C ILE A 135 4.98 -15.89 -14.19
N PHE A 136 6.22 -15.73 -13.74
CA PHE A 136 7.33 -15.28 -14.59
C PHE A 136 7.85 -16.36 -15.55
N LYS A 137 7.66 -17.64 -15.23
CA LYS A 137 8.13 -18.75 -16.04
C LYS A 137 7.58 -18.75 -17.45
N ASP A 138 6.41 -18.19 -17.64
CA ASP A 138 5.74 -18.10 -18.94
C ASP A 138 5.74 -16.68 -19.51
N ALA A 139 6.17 -15.69 -18.75
CA ALA A 139 6.33 -14.34 -19.27
C ALA A 139 7.68 -14.25 -19.96
N ASP A 140 7.75 -13.52 -21.07
CA ASP A 140 9.02 -13.11 -21.70
C ASP A 140 9.69 -12.05 -20.81
N THR A 141 9.97 -12.47 -19.57
CA THR A 141 10.47 -11.64 -18.48
C THR A 141 11.93 -11.94 -18.16
N GLU A 142 12.68 -12.48 -19.14
CA GLU A 142 14.14 -12.65 -19.00
C GLU A 142 14.82 -11.37 -18.51
N LYS A 143 14.25 -10.22 -18.89
CA LYS A 143 14.69 -8.90 -18.38
C LYS A 143 14.50 -8.69 -16.89
N TYR A 144 13.67 -9.50 -16.20
CA TYR A 144 13.37 -9.34 -14.77
C TYR A 144 13.79 -10.52 -13.90
N ILE A 145 13.98 -11.71 -14.49
CA ILE A 145 14.24 -12.97 -13.76
C ILE A 145 15.71 -13.21 -13.41
N PRO A 146 16.73 -12.78 -14.20
CA PRO A 146 18.11 -13.24 -13.96
C PRO A 146 18.67 -12.95 -12.56
N GLU A 147 18.14 -11.91 -11.89
CA GLU A 147 18.58 -11.54 -10.54
C GLU A 147 17.58 -11.95 -9.45
N PHE A 148 16.46 -12.55 -9.83
CA PHE A 148 15.43 -12.95 -8.91
C PHE A 148 15.76 -14.31 -8.29
N SER A 149 16.29 -14.32 -7.09
CA SER A 149 16.45 -15.53 -6.31
C SER A 149 15.71 -15.40 -4.98
N TYR A 150 15.20 -16.51 -4.46
CA TYR A 150 14.56 -16.54 -3.14
C TYR A 150 15.42 -15.92 -2.03
N HIS A 151 16.75 -16.01 -2.15
CA HIS A 151 17.68 -15.45 -1.17
C HIS A 151 17.76 -13.92 -1.24
N ASN A 152 17.50 -13.34 -2.40
CA ASN A 152 17.60 -11.91 -2.69
C ASN A 152 16.23 -11.25 -2.86
N MET A 153 15.15 -12.00 -2.62
CA MET A 153 13.80 -11.47 -2.77
C MET A 153 13.56 -10.31 -1.82
N VAL A 154 13.10 -9.22 -2.38
CA VAL A 154 12.74 -7.99 -1.68
C VAL A 154 11.33 -7.61 -2.10
N ALA A 155 10.47 -7.32 -1.13
CA ALA A 155 9.22 -6.64 -1.38
C ALA A 155 9.28 -5.24 -0.78
N TRP A 156 8.64 -4.28 -1.44
CA TRP A 156 8.51 -2.93 -0.93
C TRP A 156 7.06 -2.65 -0.56
N ASN A 157 6.81 -2.44 0.72
CA ASN A 157 5.47 -2.15 1.19
C ASN A 157 5.02 -0.78 0.68
N VAL A 158 3.82 -0.76 0.08
CA VAL A 158 3.24 0.40 -0.59
C VAL A 158 2.22 1.17 0.27
N GLY A 159 2.22 0.97 1.57
CA GLY A 159 1.44 1.80 2.52
C GLY A 159 1.84 3.28 2.45
N PHE A 160 3.07 3.54 2.01
CA PHE A 160 3.58 4.85 1.67
C PHE A 160 4.39 4.74 0.37
N ILE A 161 4.11 5.60 -0.61
CA ILE A 161 4.87 5.69 -1.86
C ILE A 161 5.17 7.15 -2.17
N LYS A 162 6.40 7.42 -2.57
CA LYS A 162 6.81 8.67 -3.22
C LYS A 162 7.86 8.38 -4.29
N PHE A 163 7.67 8.95 -5.46
CA PHE A 163 8.69 8.96 -6.51
C PHE A 163 9.41 10.31 -6.51
N ASN A 164 10.73 10.31 -6.64
CA ASN A 164 11.55 11.52 -6.62
C ASN A 164 12.00 11.94 -8.03
N ASN A 165 11.87 11.07 -9.03
CA ASN A 165 12.13 11.40 -10.41
C ASN A 165 11.19 10.66 -11.38
N GLN A 166 10.94 11.28 -12.53
CA GLN A 166 9.99 10.79 -13.52
C GLN A 166 10.43 9.44 -14.11
N LYS A 167 11.71 9.26 -14.38
CA LYS A 167 12.23 8.00 -14.95
C LYS A 167 11.91 6.80 -14.05
N THR A 168 12.14 6.92 -12.75
CA THR A 168 11.84 5.84 -11.80
C THR A 168 10.34 5.60 -11.69
N LYS A 169 9.55 6.67 -11.65
CA LYS A 169 8.09 6.58 -11.67
C LYS A 169 7.63 5.79 -12.89
N ASP A 170 8.09 6.14 -14.09
CA ASP A 170 7.69 5.48 -15.33
C ASP A 170 8.11 3.99 -15.32
N ILE A 171 9.35 3.68 -14.96
CA ILE A 171 9.82 2.29 -14.87
C ILE A 171 8.92 1.44 -13.96
N LEU A 172 8.61 1.94 -12.77
CA LEU A 172 7.85 1.16 -11.78
C LEU A 172 6.36 1.08 -12.15
N LEU A 173 5.77 2.16 -12.66
CA LEU A 173 4.36 2.14 -13.04
C LEU A 173 4.11 1.36 -14.33
N ASP A 174 4.95 1.53 -15.35
CA ASP A 174 4.83 0.77 -16.60
C ASP A 174 5.05 -0.72 -16.35
N GLY A 175 6.06 -1.09 -15.55
CA GLY A 175 6.28 -2.47 -15.15
C GLY A 175 5.11 -3.05 -14.35
N TYR A 176 4.47 -2.26 -13.48
CA TYR A 176 3.24 -2.69 -12.79
C TYR A 176 2.13 -3.05 -13.77
N TYR A 177 1.82 -2.16 -14.72
CA TYR A 177 0.75 -2.40 -15.69
C TYR A 177 1.08 -3.56 -16.62
N GLU A 178 2.32 -3.66 -17.08
CA GLU A 178 2.79 -4.77 -17.91
C GLU A 178 2.57 -6.13 -17.24
N LEU A 179 2.99 -6.25 -15.98
CA LEU A 179 2.81 -7.49 -15.23
C LEU A 179 1.35 -7.73 -14.84
N LYS A 180 0.59 -6.69 -14.51
CA LYS A 180 -0.84 -6.80 -14.24
C LYS A 180 -1.60 -7.34 -15.44
N ASP A 181 -1.39 -6.77 -16.61
CA ASP A 181 -2.06 -7.20 -17.84
C ASP A 181 -1.72 -8.66 -18.17
N PHE A 182 -0.45 -9.03 -18.02
CA PHE A 182 -0.02 -10.42 -18.18
C PHE A 182 -0.70 -11.34 -17.16
N TYR A 183 -0.75 -10.92 -15.90
CA TYR A 183 -1.35 -11.66 -14.81
C TYR A 183 -2.85 -11.90 -15.03
N LEU A 184 -3.60 -10.84 -15.36
CA LEU A 184 -5.05 -10.91 -15.56
C LEU A 184 -5.43 -11.76 -16.78
N ASN A 185 -4.58 -11.80 -17.80
CA ASN A 185 -4.81 -12.61 -19.00
C ASN A 185 -4.49 -14.10 -18.79
N LYS A 186 -3.63 -14.46 -17.84
CA LYS A 186 -3.18 -15.85 -17.65
C LYS A 186 -3.79 -16.53 -16.43
N ILE A 187 -4.10 -15.79 -15.40
CA ILE A 187 -4.58 -16.36 -14.15
C ILE A 187 -6.07 -16.14 -14.10
N ASP A 188 -6.78 -17.25 -14.10
CA ASP A 188 -8.18 -17.25 -13.66
C ASP A 188 -8.20 -16.58 -12.28
N THR A 189 -8.76 -15.38 -12.21
CA THR A 189 -8.95 -14.61 -10.97
C THR A 189 -9.96 -15.30 -10.05
N SER A 190 -10.21 -16.60 -10.30
CA SER A 190 -11.11 -17.46 -9.56
C SER A 190 -10.78 -17.46 -8.06
N PHE A 191 -11.82 -17.67 -7.29
CA PHE A 191 -11.85 -17.79 -5.83
C PHE A 191 -10.76 -18.73 -5.23
N GLU A 192 -10.30 -19.72 -5.97
CA GLU A 192 -9.26 -20.67 -5.55
C GLU A 192 -7.87 -20.02 -5.33
N PHE A 193 -7.51 -19.04 -6.15
CA PHE A 193 -6.23 -18.32 -5.97
C PHE A 193 -6.28 -17.39 -4.74
N ARG A 194 -7.44 -16.84 -4.45
CA ARG A 194 -7.69 -16.01 -3.26
C ARG A 194 -7.55 -16.82 -1.96
N LYS A 195 -7.97 -18.09 -1.97
CA LYS A 195 -7.83 -19.01 -0.83
C LYS A 195 -6.39 -19.38 -0.49
N LYS A 196 -5.44 -19.26 -1.42
CA LYS A 196 -4.01 -19.54 -1.17
C LYS A 196 -3.30 -18.45 -0.38
N GLY A 197 -4.01 -17.46 0.15
CA GLY A 197 -3.52 -16.50 1.14
C GLY A 197 -2.59 -15.42 0.60
N MET A 198 -2.37 -15.38 -0.72
CA MET A 198 -1.55 -14.34 -1.33
C MET A 198 -2.42 -13.49 -2.23
N LEU A 199 -2.53 -12.22 -1.88
CA LEU A 199 -3.22 -11.25 -2.72
C LEU A 199 -2.43 -11.02 -4.00
N PRO A 200 -3.03 -11.20 -5.20
CA PRO A 200 -2.39 -10.89 -6.47
C PRO A 200 -1.70 -9.52 -6.49
N SER A 201 -2.32 -8.56 -5.82
CA SER A 201 -1.81 -7.22 -5.63
C SER A 201 -0.41 -7.17 -5.01
N LEU A 202 -0.14 -8.00 -3.99
CA LEU A 202 1.20 -8.05 -3.37
C LEU A 202 2.26 -8.49 -4.37
N ILE A 203 1.93 -9.46 -5.23
CA ILE A 203 2.86 -10.00 -6.23
C ILE A 203 3.12 -8.96 -7.31
N VAL A 204 2.06 -8.45 -7.92
CA VAL A 204 2.14 -7.54 -9.07
C VAL A 204 2.71 -6.18 -8.66
N CYS A 205 2.50 -5.75 -7.41
CA CYS A 205 2.96 -4.47 -6.90
C CYS A 205 4.24 -4.61 -6.06
N GLN A 206 4.12 -5.10 -4.85
CA GLN A 206 5.19 -4.99 -3.84
C GLN A 206 6.43 -5.83 -4.20
N TYR A 207 6.23 -7.08 -4.61
CA TYR A 207 7.33 -7.95 -5.03
C TYR A 207 7.91 -7.51 -6.37
N HIS A 208 7.05 -7.14 -7.31
CA HIS A 208 7.51 -6.71 -8.63
C HIS A 208 8.29 -5.40 -8.58
N PHE A 209 7.87 -4.46 -7.74
CA PHE A 209 8.67 -3.26 -7.49
C PHE A 209 10.06 -3.61 -6.93
N GLY A 210 10.14 -4.58 -6.02
CA GLY A 210 11.43 -5.07 -5.52
C GLY A 210 12.32 -5.61 -6.64
N ASN A 211 11.73 -6.35 -7.57
CA ASN A 211 12.43 -6.88 -8.74
C ASN A 211 12.90 -5.77 -9.68
N LEU A 212 12.00 -4.85 -10.06
CA LEU A 212 12.34 -3.72 -10.93
C LEU A 212 13.42 -2.81 -10.33
N ILE A 213 13.33 -2.52 -9.03
CA ILE A 213 14.32 -1.71 -8.32
C ILE A 213 15.69 -2.39 -8.38
N THR A 214 15.75 -3.70 -8.17
CA THR A 214 17.00 -4.46 -8.23
C THR A 214 17.55 -4.50 -9.66
N TYR A 215 16.71 -4.85 -10.63
CA TYR A 215 17.11 -4.98 -12.04
C TYR A 215 17.63 -3.66 -12.63
N HIS A 216 16.91 -2.57 -12.38
CA HIS A 216 17.30 -1.24 -12.89
C HIS A 216 18.29 -0.50 -11.99
N LYS A 217 18.75 -1.14 -10.90
CA LYS A 217 19.70 -0.56 -9.91
C LYS A 217 19.22 0.79 -9.36
N LEU A 218 17.91 0.91 -9.12
CA LEU A 218 17.31 2.10 -8.56
C LEU A 218 17.62 2.22 -7.07
N LYS A 219 17.71 3.45 -6.59
CA LYS A 219 17.90 3.73 -5.16
C LYS A 219 16.54 3.91 -4.49
N ALA A 220 16.17 2.96 -3.66
CA ALA A 220 14.93 3.04 -2.88
C ALA A 220 15.20 3.03 -1.38
N SER A 221 14.47 3.87 -0.63
CA SER A 221 14.57 3.98 0.82
C SER A 221 13.26 3.61 1.51
N ALA A 222 13.40 3.07 2.73
CA ALA A 222 12.30 2.74 3.61
C ALA A 222 12.00 3.88 4.58
N LEU A 223 10.79 4.44 4.53
CA LEU A 223 10.35 5.50 5.45
C LEU A 223 10.44 5.04 6.91
N LYS A 224 10.07 3.78 7.18
CA LYS A 224 10.06 3.20 8.53
C LYS A 224 11.45 3.21 9.18
N SER A 225 12.53 3.09 8.40
CA SER A 225 13.89 3.13 8.92
C SER A 225 14.24 4.46 9.61
N LEU A 226 13.64 5.56 9.18
CA LEU A 226 13.82 6.89 9.75
C LEU A 226 12.75 7.26 10.78
N ASN A 227 11.65 6.52 10.82
CA ASN A 227 10.41 6.89 11.51
C ASN A 227 9.87 5.79 12.41
N HIS A 228 10.71 5.03 13.11
CA HIS A 228 10.31 3.88 13.94
C HIS A 228 9.16 4.16 14.92
N LYS A 229 9.09 5.39 15.45
CA LYS A 229 8.14 5.80 16.47
C LYS A 229 7.31 7.02 16.04
N THR A 230 7.25 7.28 14.74
CA THR A 230 6.62 8.48 14.20
C THR A 230 5.22 8.19 13.69
N TYR A 231 4.93 6.92 13.41
CA TYR A 231 3.61 6.46 12.99
C TYR A 231 3.43 4.97 13.31
N ASP A 232 2.18 4.57 13.41
CA ASP A 232 1.75 3.18 13.43
C ASP A 232 1.00 2.87 12.14
N HIS A 233 1.30 1.71 11.55
CA HIS A 233 0.55 1.14 10.45
C HIS A 233 -0.12 -0.16 10.91
N TRP A 234 -1.44 -0.15 10.98
CA TRP A 234 -2.23 -1.27 11.48
C TRP A 234 -2.63 -2.23 10.36
N VAL A 235 -1.67 -3.05 9.96
CA VAL A 235 -1.82 -3.96 8.82
C VAL A 235 -2.79 -5.11 9.13
N GLY A 236 -3.70 -5.40 8.20
CA GLY A 236 -4.60 -6.54 8.27
C GLY A 236 -5.55 -6.49 9.46
N GLU A 237 -5.66 -7.56 10.22
CA GLU A 237 -6.59 -7.69 11.34
C GLU A 237 -6.18 -6.90 12.60
N ILE A 238 -4.92 -6.46 12.69
CA ILE A 238 -4.43 -5.69 13.83
C ILE A 238 -5.27 -4.44 14.05
N LYS A 239 -5.71 -3.79 12.98
CA LYS A 239 -6.54 -2.57 13.03
C LYS A 239 -7.87 -2.74 13.80
N PHE A 240 -8.37 -3.97 13.92
CA PHE A 240 -9.64 -4.27 14.61
C PHE A 240 -9.45 -4.66 16.08
N MET A 241 -8.22 -4.70 16.58
CA MET A 241 -7.96 -4.95 17.99
C MET A 241 -8.51 -3.79 18.85
N GLU A 242 -8.96 -4.12 20.08
CA GLU A 242 -9.57 -3.15 20.98
C GLU A 242 -8.66 -1.95 21.22
N GLY A 243 -7.38 -2.17 21.46
CA GLY A 243 -6.43 -1.06 21.64
C GLY A 243 -6.35 -0.09 20.46
N CYS A 244 -6.47 -0.58 19.21
CA CYS A 244 -6.53 0.29 18.03
C CYS A 244 -7.83 1.10 17.99
N LYS A 245 -8.95 0.48 18.36
CA LYS A 245 -10.26 1.16 18.47
C LYS A 245 -10.24 2.26 19.52
N ASP A 246 -9.61 2.01 20.66
CA ASP A 246 -9.46 3.00 21.73
C ASP A 246 -8.61 4.21 21.26
N VAL A 247 -7.54 3.96 20.51
CA VAL A 247 -6.73 5.03 19.92
C VAL A 247 -7.54 5.86 18.92
N VAL A 248 -8.28 5.22 18.02
CA VAL A 248 -9.16 5.93 17.05
C VAL A 248 -10.16 6.80 17.79
N LYS A 249 -10.87 6.23 18.76
CA LYS A 249 -11.85 6.97 19.58
C LYS A 249 -11.22 8.16 20.28
N SER A 250 -10.08 7.96 20.94
CA SER A 250 -9.35 9.04 21.64
C SER A 250 -8.98 10.20 20.70
N ILE A 251 -8.55 9.90 19.47
CA ILE A 251 -8.25 10.93 18.48
C ILE A 251 -9.50 11.70 18.06
N LEU A 252 -10.61 10.99 17.81
CA LEU A 252 -11.89 11.61 17.41
C LEU A 252 -12.49 12.47 18.54
N ASP A 253 -12.31 12.06 19.80
CA ASP A 253 -12.74 12.81 20.98
C ASP A 253 -11.81 14.01 21.30
N GLY A 254 -10.77 14.24 20.48
CA GLY A 254 -9.84 15.37 20.64
C GLY A 254 -8.74 15.14 21.68
N ASP A 255 -8.62 13.92 22.21
CA ASP A 255 -7.52 13.58 23.12
C ASP A 255 -6.21 13.37 22.32
N ASN A 256 -5.21 14.13 22.71
CA ASN A 256 -3.89 14.10 22.06
C ASN A 256 -2.85 13.28 22.84
N LYS A 257 -3.23 12.62 23.93
CA LYS A 257 -2.34 11.94 24.87
C LYS A 257 -2.37 10.41 24.79
N PHE A 258 -2.88 9.84 23.69
CA PHE A 258 -2.86 8.38 23.54
C PHE A 258 -1.43 7.84 23.46
N ARG A 259 -1.21 6.67 24.04
CA ARG A 259 0.05 5.92 23.89
C ARG A 259 -0.08 4.97 22.69
N MET A 260 1.01 4.86 21.92
CA MET A 260 1.12 3.82 20.91
C MET A 260 1.04 2.43 21.54
N ILE A 261 0.45 1.51 20.85
CA ILE A 261 0.30 0.09 21.24
C ILE A 261 1.55 -0.68 20.85
#